data_59700d09980233f0252c367ec4c9fc34
#
_entry.id   59700d09980233f0252c367ec4c9fc34
#
_cell.length_a   1.000
_cell.length_b   1.000
_cell.length_c   1.000
_cell.angle_alpha   90.00
_cell.angle_beta   90.00
_cell.angle_gamma   90.00
#
_symmetry.space_group_name_H-M   'P 1'
#
loop_
_entity.id
_entity.type
_entity.pdbx_description
1 polymer ?
#
loop_
_entity_poly.entity_id
_entity_poly.type
_entity_poly.pdbx_seq_one_letter_code
_entity_poly.pdbx_strand_id
1 'polypeptide(L)'
;MKSGRYIGVMSGTSLDGVDVVLAAIDENMVAQQASLSWPIPQETKQAILNICQGQKLTLSQLGQLDTQLGCLFGDAVLALMQQENLRPQDVVAIGCHGQTVWHEPGGNAPHTLQIGDNNQIVAKTGVTVVGDFRRRDMALGGQGAPLVPAFHHALLAHPTERRMVLNIGGIANLSLLIPGQPVRGFDTGPGNMLMDAWIWRQAGKPYDKDAQWACSGKVIIPLLQSMLCDPYFAAPAPKSTGREYFNYGWLERQLANFPGLAPEDVQATLAELTAVSVSEQVLLSGGCERLLVCGGGSRNPLVMTRLAGLLPGTEVTTTDQAGISGDDMEALAFAWLAWRTVAGLPGNLPSVTGAREASVLGAVFPANPRQNQS
;
A
#
# COMPACT_ATOMS: atom_id res chain seq x y z
N MET A 1 24.08 13.34 -7.82
CA MET A 1 23.10 12.87 -6.81
C MET A 1 23.65 11.66 -6.07
N LYS A 2 23.25 11.38 -4.83
CA LYS A 2 23.79 10.24 -4.06
C LYS A 2 23.16 8.95 -4.55
N SER A 3 23.75 8.32 -5.57
CA SER A 3 23.46 6.94 -5.95
C SER A 3 23.96 5.99 -4.85
N GLY A 4 23.27 4.90 -4.62
CA GLY A 4 23.69 3.91 -3.64
C GLY A 4 22.60 2.95 -3.24
N ARG A 5 22.85 2.22 -2.16
CA ARG A 5 21.87 1.30 -1.58
C ARG A 5 20.99 2.03 -0.56
N TYR A 6 19.70 1.80 -0.67
CA TYR A 6 18.69 2.30 0.24
C TYR A 6 17.86 1.13 0.76
N ILE A 7 17.39 1.25 1.98
CA ILE A 7 16.46 0.27 2.56
C ILE A 7 15.11 0.97 2.73
N GLY A 8 14.03 0.30 2.33
CA GLY A 8 12.66 0.72 2.60
C GLY A 8 12.03 -0.16 3.67
N VAL A 9 11.27 0.44 4.57
CA VAL A 9 10.54 -0.24 5.64
C VAL A 9 9.08 0.16 5.58
N MET A 10 8.21 -0.83 5.44
CA MET A 10 6.76 -0.65 5.39
C MET A 10 6.06 -1.58 6.39
N SER A 11 5.13 -1.02 7.13
CA SER A 11 4.15 -1.77 7.91
C SER A 11 2.76 -1.30 7.50
N GLY A 12 2.03 -2.15 6.80
CA GLY A 12 0.71 -1.84 6.26
C GLY A 12 -0.40 -1.92 7.31
N THR A 13 -1.60 -1.49 6.94
CA THR A 13 -2.78 -1.56 7.82
C THR A 13 -3.30 -2.99 8.02
N SER A 14 -2.88 -3.95 7.20
CA SER A 14 -3.17 -5.38 7.36
C SER A 14 -2.46 -5.97 8.58
N LEU A 15 -1.32 -5.40 8.98
CA LEU A 15 -0.48 -5.87 10.09
C LEU A 15 0.05 -7.30 9.90
N ASP A 16 0.22 -7.75 8.66
CA ASP A 16 0.71 -9.10 8.37
C ASP A 16 2.18 -9.25 8.73
N GLY A 17 2.97 -8.20 8.53
CA GLY A 17 4.38 -8.14 8.84
C GLY A 17 4.95 -6.73 8.66
N VAL A 18 6.25 -6.62 8.84
CA VAL A 18 7.07 -5.48 8.45
C VAL A 18 7.87 -5.89 7.22
N ASP A 19 7.60 -5.26 6.10
CA ASP A 19 8.32 -5.53 4.86
C ASP A 19 9.53 -4.61 4.76
N VAL A 20 10.68 -5.21 4.51
CA VAL A 20 11.97 -4.52 4.41
C VAL A 20 12.61 -4.87 3.08
N VAL A 21 12.96 -3.86 2.29
CA VAL A 21 13.52 -4.03 0.95
C VAL A 21 14.86 -3.31 0.84
N LEU A 22 15.86 -3.97 0.29
CA LEU A 22 17.11 -3.37 -0.15
C LEU A 22 17.05 -3.08 -1.63
N ALA A 23 17.38 -1.86 -2.03
CA ALA A 23 17.45 -1.46 -3.43
C ALA A 23 18.67 -0.61 -3.74
N ALA A 24 19.26 -0.82 -4.92
CA ALA A 24 20.17 0.12 -5.53
C ALA A 24 19.37 1.17 -6.29
N ILE A 25 19.59 2.44 -5.97
CA ILE A 25 18.83 3.56 -6.54
C ILE A 25 19.76 4.64 -7.04
N ASP A 26 19.51 5.09 -8.26
CA ASP A 26 20.11 6.29 -8.86
C ASP A 26 19.04 7.09 -9.65
N GLU A 27 19.49 8.04 -10.48
CA GLU A 27 18.60 8.90 -11.26
C GLU A 27 17.78 8.17 -12.32
N ASN A 28 18.27 7.02 -12.79
CA ASN A 28 17.74 6.29 -13.94
C ASN A 28 17.21 4.89 -13.56
N MET A 29 17.53 4.41 -12.37
CA MET A 29 17.31 3.04 -12.00
C MET A 29 16.87 2.88 -10.54
N VAL A 30 15.90 1.99 -10.34
CA VAL A 30 15.57 1.42 -9.04
C VAL A 30 15.64 -0.11 -9.21
N ALA A 31 16.65 -0.72 -8.62
CA ALA A 31 16.87 -2.16 -8.71
C ALA A 31 16.77 -2.78 -7.32
N GLN A 32 15.70 -3.54 -7.08
CA GLN A 32 15.55 -4.36 -5.88
C GLN A 32 16.68 -5.40 -5.83
N GLN A 33 17.32 -5.55 -4.68
CA GLN A 33 18.42 -6.50 -4.46
C GLN A 33 18.01 -7.63 -3.51
N ALA A 34 17.26 -7.31 -2.45
CA ALA A 34 16.78 -8.26 -1.47
C ALA A 34 15.51 -7.76 -0.79
N SER A 35 14.77 -8.67 -0.19
CA SER A 35 13.65 -8.35 0.68
C SER A 35 13.52 -9.34 1.84
N LEU A 36 12.84 -8.91 2.88
CA LEU A 36 12.55 -9.68 4.08
C LEU A 36 11.22 -9.22 4.65
N SER A 37 10.33 -10.15 4.97
CA SER A 37 9.15 -9.87 5.79
C SER A 37 9.41 -10.31 7.24
N TRP A 38 9.23 -9.39 8.19
CA TRP A 38 9.51 -9.59 9.60
C TRP A 38 8.21 -9.66 10.41
N PRO A 39 8.02 -10.66 11.27
CA PRO A 39 6.75 -10.84 11.97
C PRO A 39 6.52 -9.74 13.02
N ILE A 40 5.27 -9.26 13.12
CA ILE A 40 4.84 -8.38 14.19
C ILE A 40 4.30 -9.26 15.33
N PRO A 41 4.78 -9.09 16.59
CA PRO A 41 4.25 -9.82 17.74
C PRO A 41 2.75 -9.61 17.92
N GLN A 42 2.02 -10.64 18.32
CA GLN A 42 0.56 -10.61 18.45
C GLN A 42 0.06 -9.51 19.40
N GLU A 43 0.77 -9.29 20.50
CA GLU A 43 0.46 -8.23 21.47
C GLU A 43 0.57 -6.83 20.83
N THR A 44 1.61 -6.62 20.02
CA THR A 44 1.83 -5.37 19.28
C THR A 44 0.74 -5.16 18.24
N LYS A 45 0.37 -6.20 17.50
CA LYS A 45 -0.78 -6.16 16.55
C LYS A 45 -2.05 -5.71 17.25
N GLN A 46 -2.36 -6.34 18.38
CA GLN A 46 -3.57 -6.03 19.13
C GLN A 46 -3.56 -4.58 19.65
N ALA A 47 -2.41 -4.11 20.13
CA ALA A 47 -2.26 -2.73 20.60
C ALA A 47 -2.50 -1.71 19.45
N ILE A 48 -1.96 -1.97 18.26
CA ILE A 48 -2.19 -1.13 17.07
C ILE A 48 -3.68 -1.14 16.70
N LEU A 49 -4.30 -2.33 16.61
CA LEU A 49 -5.72 -2.46 16.25
C LEU A 49 -6.63 -1.71 17.23
N ASN A 50 -6.34 -1.78 18.52
CA ASN A 50 -7.08 -1.08 19.56
C ASN A 50 -7.07 0.45 19.33
N ILE A 51 -5.91 1.01 18.95
CA ILE A 51 -5.79 2.44 18.62
C ILE A 51 -6.61 2.77 17.37
N CYS A 52 -6.43 2.00 16.30
CA CYS A 52 -7.14 2.21 15.04
C CYS A 52 -8.67 2.13 15.21
N GLN A 53 -9.15 1.39 16.20
CA GLN A 53 -10.57 1.29 16.57
C GLN A 53 -11.05 2.40 17.52
N GLY A 54 -10.20 3.37 17.82
CA GLY A 54 -10.54 4.51 18.68
C GLY A 54 -10.57 4.21 20.19
N GLN A 55 -9.92 3.11 20.64
CA GLN A 55 -9.78 2.87 22.07
C GLN A 55 -8.90 3.95 22.72
N LYS A 56 -9.32 4.39 23.92
CA LYS A 56 -8.58 5.41 24.67
C LYS A 56 -7.25 4.86 25.15
N LEU A 57 -6.18 5.61 24.89
CA LEU A 57 -4.84 5.36 25.39
C LEU A 57 -4.35 6.50 26.24
N THR A 58 -3.45 6.20 27.16
CA THR A 58 -2.63 7.21 27.82
C THR A 58 -1.44 7.60 26.92
N LEU A 59 -0.90 8.79 27.09
CA LEU A 59 0.31 9.23 26.38
C LEU A 59 1.50 8.29 26.64
N SER A 60 1.57 7.71 27.86
CA SER A 60 2.61 6.72 28.18
C SER A 60 2.49 5.44 27.34
N GLN A 61 1.28 4.93 27.16
CA GLN A 61 1.04 3.73 26.33
C GLN A 61 1.38 3.99 24.86
N LEU A 62 1.01 5.18 24.33
CA LEU A 62 1.35 5.56 22.98
C LEU A 62 2.87 5.66 22.79
N GLY A 63 3.58 6.34 23.72
CA GLY A 63 5.04 6.46 23.66
C GLY A 63 5.77 5.12 23.80
N GLN A 64 5.26 4.21 24.63
CA GLN A 64 5.81 2.86 24.73
C GLN A 64 5.66 2.08 23.42
N LEU A 65 4.48 2.14 22.79
CA LEU A 65 4.23 1.44 21.52
C LEU A 65 5.07 2.04 20.38
N ASP A 66 5.22 3.37 20.34
CA ASP A 66 6.08 4.07 19.38
C ASP A 66 7.53 3.58 19.47
N THR A 67 8.07 3.51 20.70
CA THR A 67 9.42 2.97 20.96
C THR A 67 9.53 1.49 20.57
N GLN A 68 8.56 0.68 20.95
CA GLN A 68 8.55 -0.75 20.64
C GLN A 68 8.54 -1.00 19.14
N LEU A 69 7.73 -0.25 18.38
CA LEU A 69 7.70 -0.34 16.92
C LEU A 69 9.01 0.14 16.29
N GLY A 70 9.58 1.23 16.77
CA GLY A 70 10.89 1.67 16.30
C GLY A 70 11.98 0.61 16.50
N CYS A 71 11.98 -0.07 17.65
CA CYS A 71 12.86 -1.20 17.90
C CYS A 71 12.59 -2.37 16.95
N LEU A 72 11.34 -2.74 16.72
CA LEU A 72 10.94 -3.82 15.81
C LEU A 72 11.40 -3.54 14.38
N PHE A 73 11.19 -2.33 13.89
CA PHE A 73 11.65 -1.90 12.56
C PHE A 73 13.17 -1.95 12.44
N GLY A 74 13.87 -1.50 13.49
CA GLY A 74 15.34 -1.60 13.56
C GLY A 74 15.83 -3.04 13.53
N ASP A 75 15.16 -3.97 14.21
CA ASP A 75 15.50 -5.40 14.21
C ASP A 75 15.27 -6.02 12.83
N ALA A 76 14.17 -5.67 12.16
CA ALA A 76 13.88 -6.13 10.79
C ALA A 76 14.96 -5.64 9.81
N VAL A 77 15.37 -4.39 9.89
CA VAL A 77 16.46 -3.84 9.08
C VAL A 77 17.78 -4.54 9.35
N LEU A 78 18.14 -4.75 10.63
CA LEU A 78 19.37 -5.47 10.99
C LEU A 78 19.37 -6.90 10.45
N ALA A 79 18.24 -7.60 10.50
CA ALA A 79 18.10 -8.93 9.94
C ALA A 79 18.40 -8.96 8.43
N LEU A 80 17.83 -8.01 7.66
CA LEU A 80 18.12 -7.89 6.23
C LEU A 80 19.58 -7.52 5.98
N MET A 81 20.14 -6.57 6.74
CA MET A 81 21.56 -6.20 6.62
C MET A 81 22.48 -7.37 6.92
N GLN A 82 22.15 -8.20 7.90
CA GLN A 82 22.91 -9.40 8.24
C GLN A 82 22.82 -10.47 7.13
N GLN A 83 21.62 -10.70 6.59
CA GLN A 83 21.39 -11.62 5.48
C GLN A 83 22.24 -11.24 4.26
N GLU A 84 22.34 -9.95 3.96
CA GLU A 84 23.06 -9.41 2.80
C GLU A 84 24.51 -9.01 3.10
N ASN A 85 25.02 -9.32 4.29
CA ASN A 85 26.37 -8.98 4.74
C ASN A 85 26.71 -7.49 4.61
N LEU A 86 25.73 -6.62 4.93
CA LEU A 86 25.88 -5.17 4.82
C LEU A 86 26.36 -4.56 6.14
N ARG A 87 27.26 -3.62 6.01
CA ARG A 87 27.67 -2.73 7.10
C ARG A 87 26.87 -1.43 7.00
N PRO A 88 26.72 -0.65 8.08
CA PRO A 88 25.98 0.60 8.04
C PRO A 88 26.45 1.61 6.96
N GLN A 89 27.76 1.60 6.62
CA GLN A 89 28.31 2.47 5.57
C GLN A 89 27.96 2.03 4.15
N ASP A 90 27.48 0.82 3.96
CA ASP A 90 27.10 0.28 2.66
C ASP A 90 25.66 0.71 2.25
N VAL A 91 24.92 1.34 3.22
CA VAL A 91 23.56 1.85 3.04
C VAL A 91 23.55 3.38 3.22
N VAL A 92 23.01 4.09 2.24
CA VAL A 92 22.93 5.57 2.25
C VAL A 92 21.90 6.06 3.26
N ALA A 93 20.70 5.49 3.21
CA ALA A 93 19.63 5.80 4.16
C ALA A 93 18.56 4.68 4.18
N ILE A 94 17.80 4.66 5.27
CA ILE A 94 16.59 3.86 5.44
C ILE A 94 15.39 4.79 5.27
N GLY A 95 14.42 4.43 4.43
CA GLY A 95 13.12 5.08 4.34
C GLY A 95 12.10 4.31 5.17
N CYS A 96 11.67 4.86 6.30
CA CYS A 96 10.70 4.23 7.17
C CYS A 96 9.34 4.92 7.09
N HIS A 97 8.33 4.20 6.63
CA HIS A 97 6.94 4.68 6.64
C HIS A 97 6.42 4.89 8.07
N GLY A 98 6.84 4.00 8.99
CA GLY A 98 6.18 3.85 10.28
C GLY A 98 4.88 3.06 10.18
N GLN A 99 4.12 2.97 11.27
CA GLN A 99 2.80 2.36 11.33
C GLN A 99 1.73 3.45 11.42
N THR A 100 0.88 3.56 10.42
CA THR A 100 -0.26 4.47 10.49
C THR A 100 -1.26 3.97 11.52
N VAL A 101 -1.53 4.82 12.52
CA VAL A 101 -2.54 4.57 13.56
C VAL A 101 -3.72 5.52 13.45
N TRP A 102 -3.53 6.67 12.77
CA TRP A 102 -4.60 7.63 12.52
C TRP A 102 -4.33 8.39 11.22
N HIS A 103 -5.38 8.64 10.45
CA HIS A 103 -5.29 9.45 9.24
C HIS A 103 -6.63 10.17 9.01
N GLU A 104 -6.60 11.49 9.16
CA GLU A 104 -7.77 12.37 9.03
C GLU A 104 -7.39 13.58 8.18
N PRO A 105 -7.43 13.44 6.84
CA PRO A 105 -7.01 14.49 5.93
C PRO A 105 -8.04 15.61 5.76
N GLY A 106 -9.25 15.44 6.29
CA GLY A 106 -10.35 16.42 6.24
C GLY A 106 -10.52 17.20 7.53
N GLY A 107 -11.57 18.07 7.56
CA GLY A 107 -11.95 18.83 8.75
C GLY A 107 -11.10 20.08 8.98
N ASN A 108 -11.26 20.67 10.18
CA ASN A 108 -10.64 21.96 10.54
C ASN A 108 -9.15 21.84 10.90
N ALA A 109 -8.68 20.67 11.21
CA ALA A 109 -7.29 20.39 11.60
C ALA A 109 -6.83 19.06 10.99
N PRO A 110 -6.59 19.02 9.66
CA PRO A 110 -6.13 17.80 8.99
C PRO A 110 -4.84 17.27 9.60
N HIS A 111 -4.80 15.98 9.90
CA HIS A 111 -3.62 15.38 10.52
C HIS A 111 -3.48 13.89 10.19
N THR A 112 -2.27 13.39 10.38
CA THR A 112 -1.94 11.98 10.25
C THR A 112 -0.91 11.59 11.29
N LEU A 113 -0.98 10.37 11.79
CA LEU A 113 -0.06 9.86 12.79
C LEU A 113 0.47 8.49 12.35
N GLN A 114 1.77 8.45 12.06
CA GLN A 114 2.55 7.25 11.91
C GLN A 114 3.46 7.13 13.13
N ILE A 115 3.45 5.97 13.77
CA ILE A 115 4.30 5.66 14.92
C ILE A 115 5.38 4.64 14.55
N GLY A 116 6.42 4.58 15.38
CA GLY A 116 7.64 3.81 15.17
C GLY A 116 8.84 4.76 15.17
N ASP A 117 9.38 5.02 16.38
CA ASP A 117 10.43 6.01 16.63
C ASP A 117 11.66 5.77 15.75
N ASN A 118 11.88 6.67 14.80
CA ASN A 118 13.00 6.62 13.86
C ASN A 118 14.38 6.70 14.55
N ASN A 119 14.47 7.31 15.75
CA ASN A 119 15.72 7.36 16.50
C ASN A 119 16.12 5.98 17.02
N GLN A 120 15.15 5.10 17.34
CA GLN A 120 15.44 3.71 17.72
C GLN A 120 16.05 2.95 16.54
N ILE A 121 15.53 3.19 15.33
CA ILE A 121 16.10 2.57 14.12
C ILE A 121 17.53 3.06 13.90
N VAL A 122 17.79 4.37 13.98
CA VAL A 122 19.14 4.94 13.88
C VAL A 122 20.07 4.34 14.93
N ALA A 123 19.64 4.32 16.20
CA ALA A 123 20.45 3.82 17.31
C ALA A 123 20.86 2.35 17.15
N LYS A 124 19.93 1.52 16.65
CA LYS A 124 20.17 0.09 16.40
C LYS A 124 21.04 -0.16 15.17
N THR A 125 20.76 0.51 14.05
CA THR A 125 21.36 0.19 12.75
C THR A 125 22.63 0.99 12.46
N GLY A 126 22.78 2.16 13.06
CA GLY A 126 23.84 3.12 12.72
C GLY A 126 23.69 3.72 11.31
N VAL A 127 22.52 3.64 10.71
CA VAL A 127 22.21 4.17 9.37
C VAL A 127 21.27 5.38 9.53
N THR A 128 21.46 6.40 8.70
CA THR A 128 20.53 7.55 8.61
C THR A 128 19.13 7.06 8.23
N VAL A 129 18.10 7.55 8.92
CA VAL A 129 16.70 7.24 8.63
C VAL A 129 16.00 8.47 8.07
N VAL A 130 15.15 8.26 7.08
CA VAL A 130 14.17 9.23 6.60
C VAL A 130 12.79 8.70 6.95
N GLY A 131 12.02 9.48 7.68
CA GLY A 131 10.67 9.13 8.10
C GLY A 131 9.72 10.31 7.94
N ASP A 132 8.48 10.19 8.43
CA ASP A 132 7.49 11.29 8.39
C ASP A 132 7.22 11.82 6.97
N PHE A 133 6.93 10.96 6.04
CA PHE A 133 6.75 11.33 4.63
C PHE A 133 5.43 12.05 4.33
N ARG A 134 4.40 11.93 5.20
CA ARG A 134 3.04 12.38 4.90
C ARG A 134 2.73 13.80 5.35
N ARG A 135 3.28 14.22 6.51
CA ARG A 135 2.90 15.50 7.15
C ARG A 135 3.30 16.73 6.34
N ARG A 136 4.38 16.69 5.56
CA ARG A 136 4.79 17.80 4.68
C ARG A 136 3.77 18.04 3.56
N ASP A 137 3.28 16.98 2.94
CA ASP A 137 2.24 17.06 1.90
C ASP A 137 0.95 17.65 2.48
N MET A 138 0.54 17.19 3.67
CA MET A 138 -0.64 17.74 4.36
C MET A 138 -0.48 19.21 4.76
N ALA A 139 0.70 19.62 5.20
CA ALA A 139 1.00 21.03 5.50
C ALA A 139 0.92 21.93 4.25
N LEU A 140 1.07 21.33 3.07
CA LEU A 140 0.87 21.99 1.78
C LEU A 140 -0.57 21.90 1.26
N GLY A 141 -1.50 21.47 2.11
CA GLY A 141 -2.93 21.35 1.78
C GLY A 141 -3.31 20.03 1.08
N GLY A 142 -2.36 19.11 0.92
CA GLY A 142 -2.62 17.78 0.38
C GLY A 142 -3.21 16.83 1.42
N GLN A 143 -3.59 15.65 0.97
CA GLN A 143 -4.16 14.60 1.82
C GLN A 143 -3.09 13.70 2.47
N GLY A 144 -1.81 13.85 2.13
CA GLY A 144 -0.72 13.00 2.64
C GLY A 144 -0.74 11.56 2.13
N ALA A 145 -1.69 11.22 1.26
CA ALA A 145 -1.90 9.92 0.63
C ALA A 145 -2.68 10.09 -0.68
N PRO A 146 -2.56 9.13 -1.64
CA PRO A 146 -1.53 8.11 -1.71
C PRO A 146 -0.17 8.68 -2.18
N LEU A 147 0.95 8.17 -1.66
CA LEU A 147 2.31 8.58 -2.07
C LEU A 147 2.92 7.65 -3.12
N VAL A 148 2.48 6.39 -3.17
CA VAL A 148 2.99 5.36 -4.09
C VAL A 148 2.80 5.71 -5.58
N PRO A 149 1.76 6.44 -6.03
CA PRO A 149 1.64 6.84 -7.43
C PRO A 149 2.81 7.67 -7.98
N ALA A 150 3.51 8.43 -7.13
CA ALA A 150 4.74 9.13 -7.54
C ALA A 150 5.85 8.14 -7.89
N PHE A 151 5.98 7.08 -7.13
CA PHE A 151 6.91 5.98 -7.37
C PHE A 151 6.50 5.16 -8.61
N HIS A 152 5.21 4.81 -8.73
CA HIS A 152 4.70 4.14 -9.92
C HIS A 152 5.02 4.93 -11.20
N HIS A 153 4.82 6.24 -11.17
CA HIS A 153 5.15 7.10 -12.29
C HIS A 153 6.65 7.07 -12.62
N ALA A 154 7.51 7.20 -11.61
CA ALA A 154 8.95 7.21 -11.82
C ALA A 154 9.48 5.90 -12.41
N LEU A 155 8.83 4.77 -12.11
CA LEU A 155 9.34 3.45 -12.42
C LEU A 155 8.62 2.76 -13.59
N LEU A 156 7.30 2.98 -13.71
CA LEU A 156 6.42 2.22 -14.60
C LEU A 156 5.80 3.06 -15.72
N ALA A 157 5.95 4.40 -15.69
CA ALA A 157 5.48 5.23 -16.78
C ALA A 157 6.23 4.91 -18.07
N HIS A 158 5.54 5.05 -19.18
CA HIS A 158 6.11 4.82 -20.51
C HIS A 158 5.84 6.03 -21.41
N PRO A 159 6.77 6.42 -22.31
CA PRO A 159 6.62 7.63 -23.10
C PRO A 159 5.45 7.59 -24.09
N THR A 160 5.04 6.41 -24.54
CA THR A 160 3.99 6.23 -25.57
C THR A 160 2.88 5.27 -25.18
N GLU A 161 3.14 4.30 -24.29
CA GLU A 161 2.18 3.29 -23.87
C GLU A 161 1.34 3.79 -22.68
N ARG A 162 0.03 3.69 -22.77
CA ARG A 162 -0.89 4.01 -21.67
C ARG A 162 -0.85 2.87 -20.66
N ARG A 163 -0.30 3.12 -19.51
CA ARG A 163 -0.21 2.14 -18.42
C ARG A 163 -1.10 2.54 -17.27
N MET A 164 -1.62 1.55 -16.59
CA MET A 164 -2.24 1.72 -15.28
C MET A 164 -1.63 0.70 -14.31
N VAL A 165 -1.48 1.11 -13.06
CA VAL A 165 -1.03 0.22 -11.98
C VAL A 165 -2.20 0.01 -11.04
N LEU A 166 -2.56 -1.23 -10.81
CA LEU A 166 -3.61 -1.67 -9.93
C LEU A 166 -2.99 -2.36 -8.72
N ASN A 167 -3.14 -1.78 -7.54
CA ASN A 167 -2.82 -2.47 -6.30
C ASN A 167 -4.10 -3.09 -5.71
N ILE A 168 -4.13 -4.42 -5.58
CA ILE A 168 -5.24 -5.14 -4.93
C ILE A 168 -4.78 -5.59 -3.54
N GLY A 169 -4.93 -4.68 -2.57
CA GLY A 169 -4.83 -4.97 -1.15
C GLY A 169 -6.20 -5.28 -0.54
N GLY A 170 -6.44 -4.88 0.71
CA GLY A 170 -7.79 -4.90 1.29
C GLY A 170 -8.76 -4.04 0.49
N ILE A 171 -8.34 -2.84 0.11
CA ILE A 171 -8.95 -1.96 -0.90
C ILE A 171 -8.15 -2.07 -2.19
N ALA A 172 -8.81 -1.96 -3.33
CA ALA A 172 -8.18 -1.88 -4.64
C ALA A 172 -8.02 -0.41 -5.05
N ASN A 173 -6.81 -0.03 -5.49
CA ASN A 173 -6.53 1.32 -5.95
C ASN A 173 -5.83 1.32 -7.32
N LEU A 174 -6.09 2.36 -8.10
CA LEU A 174 -5.61 2.51 -9.46
C LEU A 174 -4.75 3.77 -9.59
N SER A 175 -3.57 3.62 -10.20
CA SER A 175 -2.71 4.73 -10.62
C SER A 175 -2.71 4.82 -12.14
N LEU A 176 -3.03 5.99 -12.68
CA LEU A 176 -3.10 6.24 -14.11
C LEU A 176 -1.82 6.89 -14.60
N LEU A 177 -1.05 6.17 -15.40
CA LEU A 177 0.24 6.59 -15.97
C LEU A 177 0.07 6.81 -17.49
N ILE A 178 -0.71 7.82 -17.84
CA ILE A 178 -1.05 8.12 -19.22
C ILE A 178 -0.05 9.13 -19.80
N PRO A 179 0.63 8.83 -20.93
CA PRO A 179 1.59 9.75 -21.53
C PRO A 179 1.02 11.14 -21.77
N GLY A 180 1.77 12.16 -21.36
CA GLY A 180 1.38 13.56 -21.55
C GLY A 180 0.25 14.07 -20.62
N GLN A 181 -0.24 13.24 -19.69
CA GLN A 181 -1.25 13.63 -18.71
C GLN A 181 -0.67 13.64 -17.30
N PRO A 182 -1.20 14.48 -16.41
CA PRO A 182 -0.89 14.38 -14.97
C PRO A 182 -1.25 13.00 -14.44
N VAL A 183 -0.40 12.46 -13.57
CA VAL A 183 -0.70 11.22 -12.87
C VAL A 183 -1.94 11.41 -11.99
N ARG A 184 -2.83 10.45 -12.01
CA ARG A 184 -4.00 10.39 -11.13
C ARG A 184 -4.00 9.07 -10.37
N GLY A 185 -4.57 9.05 -9.19
CA GLY A 185 -4.72 7.84 -8.39
C GLY A 185 -5.97 7.93 -7.53
N PHE A 186 -6.68 6.80 -7.37
CA PHE A 186 -7.90 6.72 -6.56
C PHE A 186 -8.26 5.27 -6.26
N ASP A 187 -9.11 5.06 -5.23
CA ASP A 187 -9.59 3.74 -4.85
C ASP A 187 -10.78 3.34 -5.71
N THR A 188 -10.76 2.13 -6.24
CA THR A 188 -11.83 1.60 -7.10
C THR A 188 -12.95 0.97 -6.29
N GLY A 189 -12.64 0.44 -5.10
CA GLY A 189 -13.58 -0.25 -4.21
C GLY A 189 -12.88 -1.33 -3.37
N PRO A 190 -13.64 -2.29 -2.83
CA PRO A 190 -13.07 -3.39 -2.07
C PRO A 190 -12.18 -4.26 -2.96
N GLY A 191 -10.97 -4.57 -2.47
CA GLY A 191 -10.10 -5.57 -3.01
C GLY A 191 -10.35 -6.92 -2.35
N ASN A 192 -9.40 -7.39 -1.52
CA ASN A 192 -9.52 -8.68 -0.84
C ASN A 192 -10.38 -8.64 0.42
N MET A 193 -10.59 -7.48 1.04
CA MET A 193 -11.11 -7.37 2.41
C MET A 193 -12.47 -8.02 2.64
N LEU A 194 -13.39 -7.92 1.67
CA LEU A 194 -14.71 -8.55 1.80
C LEU A 194 -14.63 -10.06 1.59
N MET A 195 -13.80 -10.52 0.64
CA MET A 195 -13.52 -11.93 0.41
C MET A 195 -12.88 -12.58 1.65
N ASP A 196 -11.89 -11.93 2.25
CA ASP A 196 -11.19 -12.42 3.43
C ASP A 196 -12.11 -12.42 4.65
N ALA A 197 -12.90 -11.37 4.87
CA ALA A 197 -13.88 -11.31 5.95
C ALA A 197 -14.96 -12.39 5.81
N TRP A 198 -15.39 -12.69 4.58
CA TRP A 198 -16.41 -13.72 4.32
C TRP A 198 -15.88 -15.12 4.58
N ILE A 199 -14.73 -15.49 4.01
CA ILE A 199 -14.16 -16.83 4.24
C ILE A 199 -13.74 -17.03 5.69
N TRP A 200 -13.25 -15.98 6.38
CA TRP A 200 -12.97 -16.05 7.81
C TRP A 200 -14.22 -16.43 8.61
N ARG A 201 -15.34 -15.78 8.30
CA ARG A 201 -16.62 -16.01 9.00
C ARG A 201 -17.21 -17.39 8.72
N GLN A 202 -17.07 -17.89 7.48
CA GLN A 202 -17.67 -19.14 7.04
C GLN A 202 -16.80 -20.36 7.33
N ALA A 203 -15.49 -20.22 7.22
CA ALA A 203 -14.54 -21.34 7.26
C ALA A 203 -13.36 -21.16 8.22
N GLY A 204 -13.26 -20.02 8.93
CA GLY A 204 -12.15 -19.73 9.84
C GLY A 204 -10.77 -19.57 9.14
N LYS A 205 -10.76 -19.41 7.82
CA LYS A 205 -9.54 -19.26 7.04
C LYS A 205 -9.22 -17.78 6.83
N PRO A 206 -7.94 -17.36 6.84
CA PRO A 206 -7.57 -15.96 6.69
C PRO A 206 -7.84 -15.40 5.29
N TYR A 207 -7.76 -16.22 4.25
CA TYR A 207 -8.06 -15.89 2.85
C TYR A 207 -8.35 -17.15 2.03
N ASP A 208 -8.90 -16.97 0.83
CA ASP A 208 -9.20 -18.04 -0.13
C ASP A 208 -7.97 -18.31 -1.00
N LYS A 209 -7.16 -19.28 -0.58
CA LYS A 209 -5.94 -19.63 -1.29
C LYS A 209 -6.23 -20.06 -2.73
N ASP A 210 -5.55 -19.40 -3.70
CA ASP A 210 -5.67 -19.66 -5.14
C ASP A 210 -7.12 -19.58 -5.66
N ALA A 211 -7.99 -18.83 -4.94
CA ALA A 211 -9.43 -18.70 -5.22
C ALA A 211 -10.18 -20.06 -5.33
N GLN A 212 -9.69 -21.10 -4.67
CA GLN A 212 -10.24 -22.46 -4.81
C GLN A 212 -11.70 -22.52 -4.39
N TRP A 213 -12.04 -21.80 -3.34
CA TRP A 213 -13.43 -21.79 -2.84
C TRP A 213 -14.33 -20.92 -3.73
N ALA A 214 -13.90 -19.75 -4.12
CA ALA A 214 -14.63 -18.91 -5.08
C ALA A 214 -14.86 -19.62 -6.42
N CYS A 215 -13.87 -20.38 -6.92
CA CYS A 215 -13.98 -21.16 -8.15
C CYS A 215 -14.99 -22.33 -8.05
N SER A 216 -15.34 -22.78 -6.86
CA SER A 216 -16.38 -23.80 -6.67
C SER A 216 -17.81 -23.23 -6.70
N GLY A 217 -17.93 -21.90 -6.52
CA GLY A 217 -19.19 -21.18 -6.53
C GLY A 217 -19.55 -20.59 -7.88
N LYS A 218 -20.70 -19.95 -7.93
CA LYS A 218 -21.25 -19.25 -9.11
C LYS A 218 -21.56 -17.81 -8.75
N VAL A 219 -21.26 -16.89 -9.66
CA VAL A 219 -21.60 -15.47 -9.49
C VAL A 219 -23.12 -15.30 -9.46
N ILE A 220 -23.62 -14.68 -8.40
CA ILE A 220 -25.03 -14.35 -8.19
C ILE A 220 -25.28 -12.95 -8.80
N ILE A 221 -25.72 -12.89 -10.03
CA ILE A 221 -25.88 -11.63 -10.77
C ILE A 221 -26.78 -10.61 -10.02
N PRO A 222 -27.94 -10.98 -9.44
CA PRO A 222 -28.77 -10.03 -8.71
C PRO A 222 -28.06 -9.44 -7.47
N LEU A 223 -27.24 -10.23 -6.76
CA LEU A 223 -26.45 -9.75 -5.62
C LEU A 223 -25.32 -8.80 -6.09
N LEU A 224 -24.61 -9.17 -7.14
CA LEU A 224 -23.58 -8.32 -7.74
C LEU A 224 -24.14 -6.95 -8.15
N GLN A 225 -25.28 -6.96 -8.85
CA GLN A 225 -25.96 -5.71 -9.26
C GLN A 225 -26.39 -4.87 -8.06
N SER A 226 -26.92 -5.49 -7.00
CA SER A 226 -27.26 -4.79 -5.75
C SER A 226 -26.04 -4.12 -5.13
N MET A 227 -24.90 -4.83 -5.06
CA MET A 227 -23.65 -4.29 -4.53
C MET A 227 -23.11 -3.13 -5.38
N LEU A 228 -23.14 -3.25 -6.71
CA LEU A 228 -22.68 -2.21 -7.63
C LEU A 228 -23.58 -0.97 -7.64
N CYS A 229 -24.81 -1.05 -7.15
CA CYS A 229 -25.69 0.11 -6.94
C CYS A 229 -25.23 1.00 -5.76
N ASP A 230 -24.25 0.59 -4.97
CA ASP A 230 -23.72 1.44 -3.91
C ASP A 230 -23.18 2.76 -4.50
N PRO A 231 -23.55 3.93 -3.93
CA PRO A 231 -23.17 5.24 -4.46
C PRO A 231 -21.66 5.45 -4.62
N TYR A 232 -20.85 4.71 -3.85
CA TYR A 232 -19.40 4.80 -3.96
C TYR A 232 -18.89 4.44 -5.37
N PHE A 233 -19.45 3.42 -6.00
CA PHE A 233 -18.96 2.99 -7.33
C PHE A 233 -19.25 4.04 -8.41
N ALA A 234 -20.37 4.73 -8.31
CA ALA A 234 -20.74 5.82 -9.24
C ALA A 234 -20.02 7.15 -8.94
N ALA A 235 -19.39 7.30 -7.78
CA ALA A 235 -18.70 8.53 -7.41
C ALA A 235 -17.52 8.81 -8.37
N PRO A 236 -17.35 10.08 -8.83
CA PRO A 236 -16.23 10.45 -9.69
C PRO A 236 -14.92 10.45 -8.93
N ALA A 237 -13.81 10.19 -9.64
CA ALA A 237 -12.47 10.38 -9.11
C ALA A 237 -12.14 11.90 -8.99
N PRO A 238 -11.33 12.33 -8.00
CA PRO A 238 -10.65 11.51 -7.00
C PRO A 238 -11.58 11.00 -5.90
N LYS A 239 -11.45 9.74 -5.52
CA LYS A 239 -12.21 9.11 -4.44
C LYS A 239 -11.33 8.16 -3.64
N SER A 240 -11.61 8.03 -2.36
CA SER A 240 -10.94 7.09 -1.46
C SER A 240 -11.96 6.38 -0.57
N THR A 241 -11.59 5.21 -0.07
CA THR A 241 -12.41 4.40 0.83
C THR A 241 -11.52 3.52 1.71
N GLY A 242 -12.13 2.89 2.71
CA GLY A 242 -11.43 2.03 3.64
C GLY A 242 -12.34 1.04 4.35
N ARG A 243 -11.81 0.42 5.40
CA ARG A 243 -12.54 -0.54 6.25
C ARG A 243 -13.70 0.10 7.01
N GLU A 244 -13.68 1.41 7.18
CA GLU A 244 -14.79 2.17 7.78
C GLU A 244 -16.04 2.13 6.92
N TYR A 245 -15.89 2.03 5.60
CA TYR A 245 -17.00 1.98 4.65
C TYR A 245 -17.29 0.54 4.21
N PHE A 246 -16.35 -0.11 3.53
CA PHE A 246 -16.48 -1.51 3.11
C PHE A 246 -16.01 -2.42 4.24
N ASN A 247 -16.93 -3.11 4.89
CA ASN A 247 -16.68 -4.02 6.00
C ASN A 247 -17.73 -5.15 6.02
N TYR A 248 -17.58 -6.08 6.96
CA TYR A 248 -18.53 -7.18 7.07
C TYR A 248 -19.98 -6.70 7.29
N GLY A 249 -20.20 -5.62 8.06
CA GLY A 249 -21.53 -5.05 8.25
C GLY A 249 -22.14 -4.47 6.97
N TRP A 250 -21.31 -3.90 6.08
CA TRP A 250 -21.75 -3.52 4.74
C TRP A 250 -22.22 -4.75 3.95
N LEU A 251 -21.43 -5.83 3.97
CA LEU A 251 -21.77 -7.07 3.29
C LEU A 251 -23.06 -7.69 3.85
N GLU A 252 -23.24 -7.73 5.18
CA GLU A 252 -24.46 -8.23 5.80
C GLU A 252 -25.71 -7.48 5.33
N ARG A 253 -25.62 -6.17 5.19
CA ARG A 253 -26.74 -5.35 4.65
C ARG A 253 -27.08 -5.74 3.21
N GLN A 254 -26.07 -6.01 2.38
CA GLN A 254 -26.30 -6.46 1.00
C GLN A 254 -26.95 -7.86 0.96
N LEU A 255 -26.50 -8.77 1.81
CA LEU A 255 -27.00 -10.14 1.90
C LEU A 255 -28.42 -10.24 2.50
N ALA A 256 -28.86 -9.24 3.27
CA ALA A 256 -30.17 -9.27 3.94
C ALA A 256 -31.36 -9.50 2.98
N ASN A 257 -31.21 -9.06 1.73
CA ASN A 257 -32.23 -9.21 0.68
C ASN A 257 -32.09 -10.53 -0.10
N PHE A 258 -31.10 -11.36 0.20
CA PHE A 258 -30.77 -12.57 -0.53
C PHE A 258 -30.58 -13.76 0.44
N PRO A 259 -31.64 -14.25 1.10
CA PRO A 259 -31.51 -15.33 2.07
C PRO A 259 -31.20 -16.68 1.40
N GLY A 260 -30.44 -17.53 2.10
CA GLY A 260 -30.21 -18.92 1.67
C GLY A 260 -29.20 -19.11 0.55
N LEU A 261 -28.33 -18.13 0.29
CA LEU A 261 -27.26 -18.27 -0.67
C LEU A 261 -26.18 -19.25 -0.20
N ALA A 262 -25.63 -20.03 -1.13
CA ALA A 262 -24.47 -20.86 -0.85
C ALA A 262 -23.24 -19.97 -0.57
N PRO A 263 -22.48 -20.26 0.50
CA PRO A 263 -21.36 -19.41 0.88
C PRO A 263 -20.27 -19.26 -0.19
N GLU A 264 -20.00 -20.30 -0.96
CA GLU A 264 -19.07 -20.29 -2.11
C GLU A 264 -19.57 -19.39 -3.25
N ASP A 265 -20.88 -19.29 -3.47
CA ASP A 265 -21.46 -18.40 -4.48
C ASP A 265 -21.31 -16.93 -4.08
N VAL A 266 -21.43 -16.62 -2.79
CA VAL A 266 -21.15 -15.28 -2.25
C VAL A 266 -19.67 -14.95 -2.44
N GLN A 267 -18.76 -15.89 -2.15
CA GLN A 267 -17.31 -15.68 -2.35
C GLN A 267 -16.97 -15.40 -3.83
N ALA A 268 -17.56 -16.18 -4.75
CA ALA A 268 -17.41 -15.96 -6.18
C ALA A 268 -17.94 -14.58 -6.62
N THR A 269 -19.06 -14.16 -6.04
CA THR A 269 -19.67 -12.86 -6.32
C THR A 269 -18.84 -11.70 -5.80
N LEU A 270 -18.16 -11.84 -4.66
CA LEU A 270 -17.26 -10.84 -4.12
C LEU A 270 -15.99 -10.70 -4.96
N ALA A 271 -15.45 -11.81 -5.48
CA ALA A 271 -14.33 -11.77 -6.42
C ALA A 271 -14.72 -11.06 -7.73
N GLU A 272 -15.92 -11.32 -8.23
CA GLU A 272 -16.46 -10.65 -9.43
C GLU A 272 -16.70 -9.15 -9.17
N LEU A 273 -17.18 -8.76 -7.98
CA LEU A 273 -17.34 -7.36 -7.58
C LEU A 273 -16.02 -6.60 -7.69
N THR A 274 -14.93 -7.17 -7.18
CA THR A 274 -13.60 -6.57 -7.28
C THR A 274 -13.19 -6.41 -8.75
N ALA A 275 -13.35 -7.45 -9.57
CA ALA A 275 -12.96 -7.40 -10.98
C ALA A 275 -13.79 -6.40 -11.79
N VAL A 276 -15.12 -6.35 -11.58
CA VAL A 276 -16.02 -5.44 -12.28
C VAL A 276 -15.76 -3.99 -11.85
N SER A 277 -15.69 -3.71 -10.56
CA SER A 277 -15.46 -2.33 -10.07
C SER A 277 -14.13 -1.76 -10.56
N VAL A 278 -13.08 -2.56 -10.66
CA VAL A 278 -11.79 -2.15 -11.23
C VAL A 278 -11.92 -1.91 -12.73
N SER A 279 -12.45 -2.88 -13.48
CA SER A 279 -12.52 -2.78 -14.93
C SER A 279 -13.37 -1.61 -15.42
N GLU A 280 -14.48 -1.31 -14.74
CA GLU A 280 -15.28 -0.11 -15.01
C GLU A 280 -14.47 1.18 -14.84
N GLN A 281 -13.68 1.29 -13.77
CA GLN A 281 -12.84 2.48 -13.55
C GLN A 281 -11.70 2.59 -14.57
N VAL A 282 -11.12 1.47 -15.01
CA VAL A 282 -10.13 1.45 -16.10
C VAL A 282 -10.77 1.98 -17.38
N LEU A 283 -11.95 1.49 -17.76
CA LEU A 283 -12.67 1.91 -18.96
C LEU A 283 -13.13 3.38 -18.89
N LEU A 284 -13.69 3.81 -17.76
CA LEU A 284 -14.11 5.21 -17.53
C LEU A 284 -12.91 6.17 -17.57
N SER A 285 -11.72 5.69 -17.26
CA SER A 285 -10.47 6.46 -17.35
C SER A 285 -9.86 6.47 -18.76
N GLY A 286 -10.57 5.93 -19.75
CA GLY A 286 -10.17 5.89 -21.16
C GLY A 286 -9.35 4.66 -21.55
N GLY A 287 -9.30 3.62 -20.72
CA GLY A 287 -8.58 2.37 -20.97
C GLY A 287 -7.06 2.50 -20.94
N CYS A 288 -6.37 1.39 -21.06
CA CYS A 288 -4.90 1.32 -21.16
C CYS A 288 -4.47 0.14 -22.04
N GLU A 289 -3.25 0.21 -22.59
CA GLU A 289 -2.64 -0.92 -23.27
C GLU A 289 -2.16 -1.98 -22.27
N ARG A 290 -1.70 -1.53 -21.09
CA ARG A 290 -1.19 -2.45 -20.05
C ARG A 290 -1.72 -2.08 -18.67
N LEU A 291 -2.28 -3.08 -17.97
CA LEU A 291 -2.67 -3.02 -16.56
C LEU A 291 -1.69 -3.87 -15.76
N LEU A 292 -0.86 -3.19 -14.96
CA LEU A 292 0.14 -3.81 -14.08
C LEU A 292 -0.48 -4.03 -12.70
N VAL A 293 -0.64 -5.28 -12.29
CA VAL A 293 -1.32 -5.63 -11.04
C VAL A 293 -0.29 -6.00 -9.97
N CYS A 294 -0.42 -5.42 -8.78
CA CYS A 294 0.39 -5.72 -7.59
C CYS A 294 -0.50 -5.94 -6.35
N GLY A 295 0.14 -6.18 -5.21
CA GLY A 295 -0.53 -6.52 -3.96
C GLY A 295 -1.02 -7.96 -3.89
N GLY A 296 -1.51 -8.38 -2.73
CA GLY A 296 -1.90 -9.78 -2.48
C GLY A 296 -2.95 -10.33 -3.44
N GLY A 297 -3.85 -9.47 -3.96
CA GLY A 297 -4.89 -9.86 -4.91
C GLY A 297 -4.36 -10.21 -6.31
N SER A 298 -3.14 -9.83 -6.68
CA SER A 298 -2.50 -10.27 -7.92
C SER A 298 -2.27 -11.79 -7.98
N ARG A 299 -2.27 -12.45 -6.83
CA ARG A 299 -2.17 -13.90 -6.68
C ARG A 299 -3.51 -14.62 -6.74
N ASN A 300 -4.62 -13.89 -6.85
CA ASN A 300 -5.94 -14.48 -7.00
C ASN A 300 -6.20 -14.76 -8.50
N PRO A 301 -6.11 -16.02 -8.96
CA PRO A 301 -6.19 -16.36 -10.38
C PRO A 301 -7.58 -16.06 -10.96
N LEU A 302 -8.64 -16.13 -10.14
CA LEU A 302 -10.00 -15.84 -10.58
C LEU A 302 -10.14 -14.34 -10.91
N VAL A 303 -9.70 -13.46 -10.00
CA VAL A 303 -9.73 -12.00 -10.21
C VAL A 303 -8.89 -11.62 -11.43
N MET A 304 -7.68 -12.15 -11.56
CA MET A 304 -6.79 -11.88 -12.71
C MET A 304 -7.42 -12.31 -14.03
N THR A 305 -8.00 -13.52 -14.09
CA THR A 305 -8.70 -14.03 -15.26
C THR A 305 -9.93 -13.17 -15.62
N ARG A 306 -10.68 -12.76 -14.61
CA ARG A 306 -11.86 -11.90 -14.81
C ARG A 306 -11.48 -10.50 -15.32
N LEU A 307 -10.44 -9.89 -14.77
CA LEU A 307 -9.91 -8.61 -15.26
C LEU A 307 -9.50 -8.70 -16.73
N ALA A 308 -8.75 -9.73 -17.11
CA ALA A 308 -8.35 -9.94 -18.50
C ALA A 308 -9.57 -10.13 -19.44
N GLY A 309 -10.61 -10.84 -18.98
CA GLY A 309 -11.83 -11.03 -19.75
C GLY A 309 -12.71 -9.78 -19.85
N LEU A 310 -12.71 -8.91 -18.85
CA LEU A 310 -13.49 -7.67 -18.79
C LEU A 310 -12.80 -6.50 -19.52
N LEU A 311 -11.50 -6.61 -19.81
CA LEU A 311 -10.68 -5.58 -20.44
C LEU A 311 -10.08 -6.08 -21.77
N PRO A 312 -10.91 -6.37 -22.77
CA PRO A 312 -10.42 -6.83 -24.07
C PRO A 312 -9.53 -5.75 -24.70
N GLY A 313 -8.33 -6.14 -25.16
CA GLY A 313 -7.35 -5.21 -25.71
C GLY A 313 -6.38 -4.59 -24.69
N THR A 314 -6.53 -4.90 -23.39
CA THR A 314 -5.58 -4.55 -22.35
C THR A 314 -4.75 -5.77 -21.96
N GLU A 315 -3.43 -5.66 -21.97
CA GLU A 315 -2.55 -6.67 -21.40
C GLU A 315 -2.62 -6.58 -19.87
N VAL A 316 -3.31 -7.53 -19.23
CA VAL A 316 -3.38 -7.64 -17.76
C VAL A 316 -2.24 -8.54 -17.29
N THR A 317 -1.28 -7.99 -16.55
CA THR A 317 -0.08 -8.69 -16.10
C THR A 317 0.28 -8.29 -14.69
N THR A 318 1.22 -8.97 -14.02
CA THR A 318 1.69 -8.57 -12.71
C THR A 318 2.91 -7.65 -12.81
N THR A 319 3.15 -6.85 -11.77
CA THR A 319 4.37 -6.04 -11.67
C THR A 319 5.62 -6.91 -11.59
N ASP A 320 5.51 -8.15 -11.08
CA ASP A 320 6.61 -9.13 -11.06
C ASP A 320 7.12 -9.44 -12.46
N GLN A 321 6.21 -9.57 -13.45
CA GLN A 321 6.57 -9.78 -14.85
C GLN A 321 7.23 -8.53 -15.46
N ALA A 322 7.00 -7.37 -14.88
CA ALA A 322 7.71 -6.13 -15.23
C ALA A 322 9.02 -5.95 -14.42
N GLY A 323 9.43 -6.95 -13.65
CA GLY A 323 10.68 -6.97 -12.89
C GLY A 323 10.61 -6.28 -11.52
N ILE A 324 9.39 -6.03 -11.01
CA ILE A 324 9.17 -5.36 -9.72
C ILE A 324 8.26 -6.22 -8.86
N SER A 325 8.77 -6.71 -7.73
CA SER A 325 7.99 -7.52 -6.79
C SER A 325 6.73 -6.77 -6.34
N GLY A 326 5.58 -7.37 -6.57
CA GLY A 326 4.28 -6.79 -6.19
C GLY A 326 4.10 -6.73 -4.67
N ASP A 327 4.70 -7.64 -3.93
CA ASP A 327 4.64 -7.67 -2.46
C ASP A 327 5.52 -6.58 -1.85
N ASP A 328 6.67 -6.33 -2.48
CA ASP A 328 7.68 -5.40 -1.97
C ASP A 328 7.46 -3.96 -2.45
N MET A 329 6.47 -3.72 -3.31
CA MET A 329 6.22 -2.44 -3.99
C MET A 329 6.14 -1.26 -3.03
N GLU A 330 5.43 -1.39 -1.92
CA GLU A 330 5.29 -0.30 -0.95
C GLU A 330 6.60 -0.05 -0.19
N ALA A 331 7.29 -1.09 0.27
CA ALA A 331 8.58 -0.93 0.93
C ALA A 331 9.61 -0.34 -0.03
N LEU A 332 9.64 -0.78 -1.29
CA LEU A 332 10.50 -0.23 -2.32
C LEU A 332 10.20 1.26 -2.59
N ALA A 333 8.93 1.66 -2.57
CA ALA A 333 8.53 3.06 -2.69
C ALA A 333 9.11 3.92 -1.55
N PHE A 334 9.19 3.41 -0.32
CA PHE A 334 9.80 4.14 0.80
C PHE A 334 11.33 4.21 0.71
N ALA A 335 12.00 3.19 0.16
CA ALA A 335 13.42 3.30 -0.20
C ALA A 335 13.64 4.41 -1.22
N TRP A 336 12.81 4.48 -2.26
CA TRP A 336 12.87 5.51 -3.29
C TRP A 336 12.54 6.91 -2.71
N LEU A 337 11.56 7.04 -1.85
CA LEU A 337 11.24 8.31 -1.18
C LEU A 337 12.40 8.80 -0.32
N ALA A 338 13.10 7.90 0.38
CA ALA A 338 14.31 8.26 1.11
C ALA A 338 15.41 8.78 0.17
N TRP A 339 15.60 8.13 -0.98
CA TRP A 339 16.51 8.62 -2.01
C TRP A 339 16.10 10.02 -2.50
N ARG A 340 14.81 10.25 -2.79
CA ARG A 340 14.27 11.56 -3.18
C ARG A 340 14.61 12.64 -2.14
N THR A 341 14.39 12.33 -0.87
CA THR A 341 14.65 13.25 0.24
C THR A 341 16.13 13.60 0.34
N VAL A 342 17.00 12.58 0.33
CA VAL A 342 18.46 12.78 0.39
C VAL A 342 19.00 13.53 -0.84
N ALA A 343 18.37 13.36 -2.00
CA ALA A 343 18.70 14.06 -3.23
C ALA A 343 18.08 15.47 -3.32
N GLY A 344 17.23 15.88 -2.37
CA GLY A 344 16.53 17.16 -2.41
C GLY A 344 15.44 17.25 -3.49
N LEU A 345 14.90 16.11 -3.92
CA LEU A 345 13.90 16.00 -4.98
C LEU A 345 12.48 15.84 -4.41
N PRO A 346 11.44 16.38 -5.06
CA PRO A 346 10.06 16.19 -4.63
C PRO A 346 9.65 14.71 -4.58
N GLY A 347 8.89 14.34 -3.55
CA GLY A 347 8.39 12.99 -3.33
C GLY A 347 6.88 12.82 -3.53
N ASN A 348 6.11 13.92 -3.63
CA ASN A 348 4.67 13.88 -3.87
C ASN A 348 4.32 14.30 -5.30
N LEU A 349 3.07 14.00 -5.67
CA LEU A 349 2.42 14.51 -6.89
C LEU A 349 1.18 15.31 -6.49
N PRO A 350 1.18 16.65 -6.66
CA PRO A 350 0.03 17.49 -6.36
C PRO A 350 -1.27 17.07 -7.07
N SER A 351 -1.16 16.53 -8.27
CA SER A 351 -2.31 15.99 -9.03
C SER A 351 -2.95 14.77 -8.39
N VAL A 352 -2.27 14.12 -7.45
CA VAL A 352 -2.75 12.92 -6.72
C VAL A 352 -3.18 13.27 -5.31
N THR A 353 -2.34 14.00 -4.56
CA THR A 353 -2.58 14.30 -3.15
C THR A 353 -3.41 15.56 -2.92
N GLY A 354 -3.50 16.43 -3.92
CA GLY A 354 -4.14 17.75 -3.79
C GLY A 354 -3.27 18.82 -3.12
N ALA A 355 -2.01 18.53 -2.85
CA ALA A 355 -1.08 19.54 -2.34
C ALA A 355 -0.91 20.69 -3.34
N ARG A 356 -0.69 21.91 -2.84
CA ARG A 356 -0.54 23.10 -3.71
C ARG A 356 0.74 23.08 -4.55
N GLU A 357 1.74 22.29 -4.14
CA GLU A 357 3.02 22.18 -4.86
C GLU A 357 3.72 20.84 -4.61
N ALA A 358 4.64 20.49 -5.52
CA ALA A 358 5.54 19.38 -5.32
C ALA A 358 6.62 19.73 -4.29
N SER A 359 6.91 18.84 -3.35
CA SER A 359 7.82 19.10 -2.24
C SER A 359 8.67 17.88 -1.88
N VAL A 360 9.85 18.15 -1.36
CA VAL A 360 10.67 17.14 -0.69
C VAL A 360 9.90 16.67 0.55
N LEU A 361 9.66 15.38 0.61
CA LEU A 361 8.96 14.75 1.73
C LEU A 361 9.96 14.15 2.73
N GLY A 362 9.47 13.90 3.95
CA GLY A 362 10.24 13.24 4.99
C GLY A 362 11.10 14.18 5.83
N ALA A 363 11.41 13.69 7.02
CA ALA A 363 12.37 14.26 7.96
C ALA A 363 13.59 13.34 8.07
N VAL A 364 14.78 13.92 8.15
CA VAL A 364 16.03 13.16 8.23
C VAL A 364 16.45 13.03 9.70
N PHE A 365 16.68 11.79 10.13
CA PHE A 365 17.24 11.41 11.42
C PHE A 365 18.66 10.91 11.17
N PRO A 366 19.69 11.76 11.37
CA PRO A 366 21.04 11.43 10.94
C PRO A 366 21.68 10.39 11.85
N ALA A 367 22.43 9.46 11.28
CA ALA A 367 23.38 8.67 12.03
C ALA A 367 24.55 9.54 12.51
N ASN A 368 25.11 9.25 13.68
CA ASN A 368 26.27 9.95 14.16
C ASN A 368 27.44 9.80 13.18
N PRO A 369 28.17 10.88 12.87
CA PRO A 369 29.43 10.76 12.13
C PRO A 369 30.36 9.85 12.93
N ARG A 370 30.82 8.76 12.34
CA ARG A 370 31.78 7.87 13.01
C ARG A 370 33.06 8.64 13.25
N GLN A 371 33.48 8.63 14.49
CA GLN A 371 34.86 8.94 14.79
C GLN A 371 35.71 7.88 14.05
N ASN A 372 36.54 8.33 13.10
CA ASN A 372 37.57 7.49 12.55
C ASN A 372 38.40 6.95 13.75
N GLN A 373 38.17 5.70 14.09
CA GLN A 373 39.13 5.01 14.94
C GLN A 373 40.38 4.84 14.08
N SER A 374 41.27 5.79 14.27
CA SER A 374 42.66 5.75 13.79
C SER A 374 43.42 4.56 14.38
#